data_29d0576b1e30a60ba633607b85634489
#
_entry.id   29d0576b1e30a60ba633607b85634489
#
_cell.length_a   1.000
_cell.length_b   1.000
_cell.length_c   1.000
_cell.angle_alpha   90.00
_cell.angle_beta   90.00
_cell.angle_gamma   90.00
#
_symmetry.space_group_name_H-M   'P 1'
#
loop_
_entity.id
_entity.type
_entity.pdbx_description
1 polymer ?
#
loop_
_entity_poly.entity_id
_entity_poly.type
_entity_poly.pdbx_seq_one_letter_code
_entity_poly.pdbx_strand_id
1 'polypeptide(L)'
;MAAIGVIGSGTWGTALAILLVQNHNQVALWSAFAEEADKIRTEKKHPNLPEAVIPEELEITADLQAAMEGKEILVLAVPSIFVRQTAAKMAPFCRQGQIIVNVAKGIEEQSLKPLSEVIEEELPMADVAVL
;
A
#
# COMPACT_ATOMS: atom_id res chain seq x y z
N MET A 1 12.69 -14.21 -1.11
CA MET A 1 11.35 -13.77 -1.55
C MET A 1 10.50 -13.37 -0.34
N ALA A 2 9.93 -12.20 -0.38
CA ALA A 2 9.05 -11.73 0.69
C ALA A 2 7.60 -11.62 0.17
N ALA A 3 6.63 -11.68 1.07
CA ALA A 3 5.23 -11.43 0.78
C ALA A 3 4.93 -9.98 1.20
N ILE A 4 4.56 -9.15 0.24
CA ILE A 4 4.44 -7.70 0.43
C ILE A 4 3.07 -7.22 -0.04
N GLY A 5 2.41 -6.41 0.80
CA GLY A 5 1.21 -5.70 0.40
C GLY A 5 1.54 -4.24 0.15
N VAL A 6 1.17 -3.72 -1.01
CA VAL A 6 1.30 -2.29 -1.32
C VAL A 6 -0.08 -1.67 -1.21
N ILE A 7 -0.23 -0.77 -0.25
CA ILE A 7 -1.51 -0.17 0.08
C ILE A 7 -1.59 1.21 -0.58
N GLY A 8 -2.23 1.25 -1.73
CA GLY A 8 -2.37 2.45 -2.55
C GLY A 8 -1.92 2.22 -3.98
N SER A 9 -2.80 2.45 -4.93
CA SER A 9 -2.59 2.16 -6.35
C SER A 9 -2.40 3.42 -7.20
N GLY A 10 -1.92 4.50 -6.60
CA GLY A 10 -1.50 5.67 -7.35
C GLY A 10 -0.26 5.36 -8.17
N THR A 11 0.28 6.37 -8.82
CA THR A 11 1.46 6.22 -9.69
C THR A 11 2.63 5.60 -8.94
N TRP A 12 2.94 6.15 -7.77
CA TRP A 12 4.08 5.69 -6.98
C TRP A 12 3.89 4.28 -6.42
N GLY A 13 2.72 4.00 -5.84
CA GLY A 13 2.43 2.68 -5.29
C GLY A 13 2.46 1.59 -6.36
N THR A 14 1.88 1.87 -7.52
CA THR A 14 1.88 0.93 -8.63
C THR A 14 3.29 0.69 -9.15
N ALA A 15 4.09 1.75 -9.30
CA ALA A 15 5.49 1.62 -9.74
C ALA A 15 6.30 0.76 -8.76
N LEU A 16 6.13 0.98 -7.46
CA LEU A 16 6.80 0.17 -6.43
C LEU A 16 6.37 -1.29 -6.50
N ALA A 17 5.07 -1.54 -6.67
CA ALA A 17 4.55 -2.90 -6.76
C ALA A 17 5.17 -3.66 -7.94
N ILE A 18 5.26 -3.01 -9.09
CA ILE A 18 5.89 -3.59 -10.28
C ILE A 18 7.36 -3.93 -10.00
N LEU A 19 8.09 -2.99 -9.40
CA LEU A 19 9.51 -3.19 -9.07
C LEU A 19 9.69 -4.37 -8.11
N LEU A 20 8.84 -4.47 -7.11
CA LEU A 20 8.92 -5.56 -6.13
C LEU A 20 8.65 -6.92 -6.76
N VAL A 21 7.71 -7.01 -7.70
CA VAL A 21 7.45 -8.24 -8.45
C VAL A 21 8.67 -8.59 -9.30
N GLN A 22 9.27 -7.61 -9.96
CA GLN A 22 10.47 -7.82 -10.77
C GLN A 22 11.65 -8.34 -9.96
N ASN A 23 11.68 -8.03 -8.67
CA ASN A 23 12.68 -8.53 -7.74
C ASN A 23 12.24 -9.83 -7.06
N HIS A 24 11.31 -10.55 -7.67
CA HIS A 24 10.88 -11.90 -7.27
C HIS A 24 10.14 -11.97 -5.92
N ASN A 25 9.48 -10.88 -5.52
CA ASN A 25 8.61 -10.89 -4.35
C ASN A 25 7.18 -11.24 -4.73
N GLN A 26 6.44 -11.77 -3.77
CA GLN A 26 5.01 -11.98 -3.91
C GLN A 26 4.31 -10.70 -3.46
N VAL A 27 3.56 -10.05 -4.36
CA VAL A 27 3.02 -8.72 -4.11
C VAL A 27 1.53 -8.65 -4.38
N ALA A 28 0.80 -8.01 -3.46
CA ALA A 28 -0.59 -7.62 -3.67
C ALA A 28 -0.66 -6.09 -3.63
N LEU A 29 -1.34 -5.51 -4.60
CA LEU A 29 -1.57 -4.07 -4.70
C LEU A 29 -3.02 -3.78 -4.37
N TRP A 30 -3.25 -2.93 -3.37
CA TRP A 30 -4.59 -2.54 -2.98
C TRP A 30 -4.97 -1.19 -3.59
N SER A 31 -6.16 -1.15 -4.17
CA SER A 31 -6.81 0.09 -4.60
C SER A 31 -8.02 0.35 -3.72
N ALA A 32 -8.23 1.59 -3.34
CA ALA A 32 -9.40 1.98 -2.55
C ALA A 32 -10.72 1.86 -3.33
N PHE A 33 -10.64 1.77 -4.66
CA PHE A 33 -11.82 1.74 -5.54
C PHE A 33 -11.83 0.47 -6.39
N ALA A 34 -12.92 -0.29 -6.27
CA ALA A 34 -13.07 -1.55 -7.00
C ALA A 34 -12.97 -1.36 -8.51
N GLU A 35 -13.54 -0.27 -9.04
CA GLU A 35 -13.50 0.04 -10.46
C GLU A 35 -12.08 0.27 -10.97
N GLU A 36 -11.27 0.97 -10.18
CA GLU A 36 -9.86 1.22 -10.50
C GLU A 36 -9.06 -0.08 -10.48
N ALA A 37 -9.27 -0.91 -9.45
CA ALA A 37 -8.62 -2.20 -9.34
C ALA A 37 -8.95 -3.09 -10.55
N ASP A 38 -10.23 -3.14 -10.93
CA ASP A 38 -10.68 -3.92 -12.07
C ASP A 38 -10.08 -3.43 -13.38
N LYS A 39 -10.00 -2.12 -13.55
CA LYS A 39 -9.44 -1.50 -14.75
C LYS A 39 -7.96 -1.82 -14.89
N ILE A 40 -7.18 -1.63 -13.83
CA ILE A 40 -5.74 -1.93 -13.85
C ILE A 40 -5.52 -3.43 -14.13
N ARG A 41 -6.30 -4.28 -13.48
CA ARG A 41 -6.19 -5.74 -13.64
C ARG A 41 -6.54 -6.19 -15.06
N THR A 42 -7.57 -5.59 -15.66
CA THR A 42 -8.05 -5.94 -17.01
C THR A 42 -7.13 -5.39 -18.09
N GLU A 43 -6.75 -4.14 -17.98
CA GLU A 43 -5.94 -3.46 -19.02
C GLU A 43 -4.44 -3.73 -18.88
N LYS A 44 -4.00 -4.23 -17.70
CA LYS A 44 -2.59 -4.47 -17.40
C LYS A 44 -1.73 -3.20 -17.53
N LYS A 45 -2.34 -2.05 -17.27
CA LYS A 45 -1.69 -0.74 -17.38
C LYS A 45 -2.26 0.22 -16.35
N HIS A 46 -1.43 1.16 -15.92
CA HIS A 46 -1.84 2.28 -15.08
C HIS A 46 -1.90 3.55 -15.95
N PRO A 47 -2.93 4.40 -15.80
CA PRO A 47 -3.08 5.60 -16.63
C PRO A 47 -1.85 6.53 -16.64
N ASN A 48 -1.15 6.63 -15.51
CA ASN A 48 0.01 7.49 -15.37
C ASN A 48 1.34 6.79 -15.63
N LEU A 49 1.30 5.52 -16.03
CA LEU A 49 2.48 4.72 -16.34
C LEU A 49 2.25 4.00 -17.68
N PRO A 50 2.11 4.76 -18.79
CA PRO A 50 1.68 4.20 -20.06
C PRO A 50 2.65 3.20 -20.65
N GLU A 51 3.94 3.29 -20.32
CA GLU A 51 4.95 2.38 -20.84
C GLU A 51 5.19 1.15 -19.98
N ALA A 52 4.67 1.17 -18.74
CA ALA A 52 4.82 0.05 -17.83
C ALA A 52 3.72 -0.99 -18.05
N VAL A 53 4.10 -2.25 -18.11
CA VAL A 53 3.17 -3.37 -18.20
C VAL A 53 3.04 -3.99 -16.81
N ILE A 54 1.81 -4.17 -16.36
CA ILE A 54 1.54 -4.79 -15.06
C ILE A 54 1.82 -6.29 -15.17
N PRO A 55 2.75 -6.84 -14.37
CA PRO A 55 3.04 -8.28 -14.41
C PRO A 55 1.83 -9.13 -14.02
N GLU A 56 1.71 -10.30 -14.65
CA GLU A 56 0.64 -11.26 -14.34
C GLU A 56 0.68 -11.69 -12.86
N GLU A 57 1.87 -11.76 -12.28
CA GLU A 57 2.08 -12.21 -10.91
C GLU A 57 1.60 -11.20 -9.86
N LEU A 58 1.40 -9.94 -10.27
CA LEU A 58 0.92 -8.92 -9.34
C LEU A 58 -0.57 -9.12 -9.08
N GLU A 59 -0.92 -9.40 -7.82
CA GLU A 59 -2.30 -9.44 -7.39
C GLU A 59 -2.81 -8.02 -7.19
N ILE A 60 -3.98 -7.71 -7.73
CA ILE A 60 -4.60 -6.39 -7.60
C ILE A 60 -5.99 -6.58 -7.00
N THR A 61 -6.27 -5.89 -5.91
CA THR A 61 -7.51 -6.08 -5.18
C THR A 61 -8.00 -4.77 -4.54
N ALA A 62 -9.31 -4.65 -4.37
CA ALA A 62 -9.92 -3.58 -3.59
C ALA A 62 -10.27 -4.06 -2.17
N ASP A 63 -9.99 -5.33 -1.86
CA ASP A 63 -10.21 -5.91 -0.54
C ASP A 63 -8.96 -5.72 0.31
N LEU A 64 -9.04 -4.81 1.28
CA LEU A 64 -7.89 -4.46 2.13
C LEU A 64 -7.41 -5.67 2.95
N GLN A 65 -8.33 -6.48 3.47
CA GLN A 65 -7.96 -7.68 4.21
C GLN A 65 -7.14 -8.64 3.35
N ALA A 66 -7.58 -8.87 2.11
CA ALA A 66 -6.86 -9.73 1.18
C ALA A 66 -5.46 -9.21 0.87
N ALA A 67 -5.32 -7.89 0.74
CA ALA A 67 -4.02 -7.27 0.47
C ALA A 67 -3.06 -7.36 1.65
N MET A 68 -3.58 -7.46 2.86
CA MET A 68 -2.78 -7.50 4.10
C MET A 68 -2.49 -8.91 4.59
N GLU A 69 -3.38 -9.85 4.32
CA GLU A 69 -3.31 -11.19 4.90
C GLU A 69 -2.05 -11.94 4.46
N GLY A 70 -1.31 -12.45 5.43
CA GLY A 70 -0.11 -13.24 5.16
C GLY A 70 1.09 -12.43 4.68
N LYS A 71 1.02 -11.11 4.71
CA LYS A 71 2.12 -10.27 4.23
C LYS A 71 3.10 -9.99 5.36
N GLU A 72 4.38 -10.08 5.04
CA GLU A 72 5.46 -9.77 5.97
C GLU A 72 5.65 -8.26 6.11
N ILE A 73 5.51 -7.55 5.00
CA ILE A 73 5.72 -6.10 4.91
C ILE A 73 4.52 -5.46 4.22
N LEU A 74 4.06 -4.35 4.77
CA LEU A 74 3.05 -3.52 4.13
C LEU A 74 3.67 -2.18 3.78
N VAL A 75 3.54 -1.78 2.52
CA VAL A 75 4.03 -0.48 2.04
C VAL A 75 2.82 0.44 1.94
N LEU A 76 2.81 1.51 2.74
CA LEU A 76 1.70 2.46 2.73
C LEU A 76 2.02 3.58 1.76
N ALA A 77 1.33 3.59 0.62
CA ALA A 77 1.60 4.46 -0.52
C ALA A 77 0.38 5.29 -0.95
N VAL A 78 -0.55 5.53 -0.02
CA VAL A 78 -1.69 6.41 -0.31
C VAL A 78 -1.26 7.89 -0.21
N PRO A 79 -1.99 8.83 -0.84
CA PRO A 79 -1.72 10.25 -0.66
C PRO A 79 -1.76 10.65 0.81
N SER A 80 -0.95 11.64 1.20
CA SER A 80 -0.78 12.03 2.60
C SER A 80 -2.10 12.33 3.33
N ILE A 81 -3.06 12.94 2.64
CA ILE A 81 -4.36 13.28 3.23
C ILE A 81 -5.20 12.06 3.60
N PHE A 82 -4.87 10.88 3.06
CA PHE A 82 -5.60 9.64 3.32
C PHE A 82 -4.87 8.68 4.26
N VAL A 83 -3.68 9.05 4.75
CA VAL A 83 -2.86 8.15 5.58
C VAL A 83 -3.58 7.73 6.85
N ARG A 84 -4.11 8.68 7.63
CA ARG A 84 -4.79 8.35 8.89
C ARG A 84 -6.00 7.45 8.65
N GLN A 85 -6.84 7.83 7.73
CA GLN A 85 -8.06 7.11 7.39
C GLN A 85 -7.76 5.69 6.91
N THR A 86 -6.73 5.53 6.08
CA THR A 86 -6.32 4.21 5.59
C THR A 86 -5.74 3.36 6.71
N ALA A 87 -4.87 3.95 7.55
CA ALA A 87 -4.31 3.24 8.70
C ALA A 87 -5.41 2.76 9.64
N ALA A 88 -6.42 3.59 9.91
CA ALA A 88 -7.55 3.21 10.73
C ALA A 88 -8.30 2.00 10.16
N LYS A 89 -8.46 1.94 8.85
CA LYS A 89 -9.11 0.79 8.17
C LYS A 89 -8.24 -0.47 8.25
N MET A 90 -6.93 -0.31 8.33
CA MET A 90 -5.99 -1.44 8.43
C MET A 90 -5.99 -2.07 9.83
N ALA A 91 -6.34 -1.30 10.85
CA ALA A 91 -6.22 -1.73 12.25
C ALA A 91 -6.82 -3.11 12.55
N PRO A 92 -8.05 -3.45 12.09
CA PRO A 92 -8.64 -4.77 12.38
C PRO A 92 -7.85 -5.95 11.80
N PHE A 93 -7.01 -5.70 10.79
CA PHE A 93 -6.28 -6.75 10.07
C PHE A 93 -4.78 -6.72 10.38
N CYS A 94 -4.33 -5.74 11.14
CA CYS A 94 -2.92 -5.56 11.46
C CYS A 94 -2.54 -6.47 12.62
N ARG A 95 -1.47 -7.22 12.47
CA ARG A 95 -0.98 -8.11 13.52
C ARG A 95 0.10 -7.43 14.36
N GLN A 96 0.34 -7.97 15.54
CA GLN A 96 1.41 -7.50 16.42
C GLN A 96 2.77 -7.64 15.72
N GLY A 97 3.54 -6.57 15.70
CA GLY A 97 4.86 -6.55 15.06
C GLY A 97 4.84 -6.44 13.55
N GLN A 98 3.67 -6.15 12.95
CA GLN A 98 3.56 -5.96 11.50
C GLN A 98 4.49 -4.83 11.04
N ILE A 99 5.35 -5.13 10.07
CA ILE A 99 6.23 -4.11 9.50
C ILE A 99 5.44 -3.28 8.50
N ILE A 100 5.45 -1.96 8.69
CA ILE A 100 4.81 -1.03 7.78
C ILE A 100 5.84 0.00 7.34
N VAL A 101 6.03 0.12 6.03
CA VAL A 101 6.93 1.12 5.45
C VAL A 101 6.08 2.24 4.88
N ASN A 102 6.23 3.44 5.42
CA ASN A 102 5.51 4.61 4.93
C ASN A 102 6.33 5.32 3.86
N VAL A 103 5.77 5.44 2.66
CA VAL A 103 6.39 6.18 1.56
C VAL A 103 5.70 7.52 1.29
N ALA A 104 4.59 7.82 1.99
CA ALA A 104 3.94 9.12 1.91
C ALA A 104 4.80 10.18 2.60
N LYS A 105 4.84 11.38 2.04
CA LYS A 105 5.68 12.47 2.53
C LYS A 105 4.85 13.53 3.26
N GLY A 106 5.47 14.14 4.27
CA GLY A 106 4.92 15.33 4.91
C GLY A 106 4.33 15.10 6.28
N ILE A 107 3.44 15.99 6.64
CA ILE A 107 2.76 16.01 7.95
C ILE A 107 1.25 16.05 7.74
N GLU A 108 0.51 15.66 8.78
CA GLU A 108 -0.95 15.78 8.78
C GLU A 108 -1.32 17.23 9.11
N GLU A 109 -2.17 17.85 8.27
CA GLU A 109 -2.53 19.25 8.41
C GLU A 109 -3.21 19.58 9.74
N GLN A 110 -4.13 18.74 10.19
CA GLN A 110 -4.91 19.00 11.39
C GLN A 110 -4.08 18.91 12.68
N SER A 111 -3.25 17.87 12.78
CA SER A 111 -2.47 17.61 13.98
C SER A 111 -1.05 18.16 13.93
N LEU A 112 -0.56 18.48 12.72
CA LEU A 112 0.83 18.87 12.45
C LEU A 112 1.85 17.78 12.81
N LYS A 113 1.40 16.52 12.92
CA LYS A 113 2.27 15.40 13.23
C LYS A 113 2.86 14.80 11.97
N PRO A 114 4.10 14.27 12.05
CA PRO A 114 4.65 13.49 10.94
C PRO A 114 3.75 12.30 10.64
N LEU A 115 3.68 11.90 9.39
CA LEU A 115 2.79 10.80 8.98
C LEU A 115 3.14 9.46 9.63
N SER A 116 4.43 9.23 9.92
CA SER A 116 4.84 8.03 10.68
C SER A 116 4.18 7.98 12.05
N GLU A 117 4.11 9.13 12.73
CA GLU A 117 3.48 9.24 14.04
C GLU A 117 1.96 9.03 13.95
N VAL A 118 1.34 9.56 12.89
CA VAL A 118 -0.08 9.34 12.60
C VAL A 118 -0.36 7.84 12.44
N ILE A 119 0.49 7.13 11.69
CA ILE A 119 0.35 5.69 11.50
C ILE A 119 0.50 4.96 12.83
N GLU A 120 1.47 5.34 13.66
CA GLU A 120 1.67 4.72 14.96
C GLU A 120 0.47 4.92 15.89
N GLU A 121 -0.21 6.06 15.79
CA GLU A 121 -1.42 6.32 16.59
C GLU A 121 -2.55 5.37 16.21
N GLU A 122 -2.74 5.12 14.91
CA GLU A 122 -3.82 4.24 14.43
C GLU A 122 -3.44 2.76 14.49
N LEU A 123 -2.16 2.46 14.43
CA LEU A 123 -1.64 1.09 14.41
C LEU A 123 -0.54 0.90 15.47
N PRO A 124 -0.90 1.01 16.77
CA PRO A 124 0.10 0.92 17.83
C PRO A 124 0.81 -0.44 17.94
N MET A 125 0.23 -1.48 17.32
CA MET A 125 0.81 -2.82 17.30
C MET A 125 1.89 -2.98 16.22
N ALA A 126 2.01 -2.04 15.30
CA ALA A 126 2.90 -2.16 14.14
C ALA A 126 4.29 -1.59 14.40
N ASP A 127 5.25 -2.07 13.62
CA ASP A 127 6.59 -1.50 13.52
C ASP A 127 6.62 -0.61 12.28
N VAL A 128 6.70 0.69 12.47
CA VAL A 128 6.63 1.66 11.39
C VAL A 128 8.02 2.14 11.00
N ALA A 129 8.34 2.02 9.72
CA ALA A 129 9.56 2.56 9.13
C ALA A 129 9.21 3.64 8.12
N VAL A 130 10.12 4.56 7.88
CA VAL A 130 9.94 5.67 6.93
C VAL A 130 10.97 5.54 5.83
N LEU A 131 10.51 5.70 4.61
CA LEU A 131 11.38 5.68 3.44
C LEU A 131 11.65 7.10 2.94
#